data_d8124013a435394b75ad56feca0368a8
#
_entry.id   d8124013a435394b75ad56feca0368a8
#
_cell.length_a   1.000
_cell.length_b   1.000
_cell.length_c   1.000
_cell.angle_alpha   90.00
_cell.angle_beta   90.00
_cell.angle_gamma   90.00
#
_symmetry.space_group_name_H-M   'P 1'
#
loop_
_entity.id
_entity.type
_entity.pdbx_description
1 polymer ?
#
loop_
_entity_poly.entity_id
_entity_poly.type
_entity_poly.pdbx_seq_one_letter_code
_entity_poly.pdbx_strand_id
1 'polypeptide(L)'
;DHGTYPYVTSSNTVAANACCGVGMGPKEITDVVGIVKAYTTRVGRGPFITELTDEIGNRLQEKGAEFGATTGRRRRCGWLDVVLLRNAVRLNGVTGLAITKLDVLDGLTSLKICTGYEYRGTTLNDFPASLKVLDECRPVYETLPGWPEEISGVTSYRRLPKNVRSYLDRIAELTETPIDIVSVGPDRDQTMVLRNPYLKKRTTRAATARRR
;
A
#
# COMPACT_ATOMS: atom_id res chain seq x y z
N ASP A 1 -2.04 19.01 -4.26
CA ASP A 1 -3.42 19.36 -3.83
C ASP A 1 -4.18 18.16 -3.23
N HIS A 2 -3.71 16.93 -3.46
CA HIS A 2 -4.36 15.72 -2.96
C HIS A 2 -3.63 15.06 -1.77
N GLY A 3 -2.63 15.74 -1.22
CA GLY A 3 -1.85 15.30 -0.08
C GLY A 3 -2.01 16.20 1.13
N THR A 4 -0.97 16.19 1.98
CA THR A 4 -0.93 16.91 3.26
C THR A 4 -0.14 18.22 3.14
N TYR A 5 -0.51 19.10 2.22
CA TYR A 5 0.16 20.41 2.09
C TYR A 5 0.18 21.16 3.42
N PRO A 6 1.31 21.76 3.87
CA PRO A 6 2.56 21.98 3.12
C PRO A 6 3.59 20.82 3.21
N TYR A 7 3.25 19.70 3.80
CA TYR A 7 4.14 18.56 4.01
C TYR A 7 4.15 17.62 2.79
N VAL A 8 4.58 18.11 1.66
CA VAL A 8 4.53 17.44 0.35
C VAL A 8 5.88 17.46 -0.34
N THR A 9 6.05 16.66 -1.38
CA THR A 9 7.20 16.73 -2.29
C THR A 9 6.94 17.71 -3.43
N SER A 10 7.99 18.27 -4.01
CA SER A 10 7.92 19.06 -5.25
C SER A 10 7.64 18.19 -6.48
N SER A 11 7.88 16.90 -6.40
CA SER A 11 7.62 15.95 -7.49
C SER A 11 6.13 15.65 -7.62
N ASN A 12 5.64 15.55 -8.86
CA ASN A 12 4.29 15.06 -9.11
C ASN A 12 4.31 13.51 -9.09
N THR A 13 3.71 12.94 -8.07
CA THR A 13 3.71 11.50 -7.82
C THR A 13 2.40 10.81 -8.23
N VAL A 14 1.45 11.54 -8.82
CA VAL A 14 0.20 10.97 -9.34
C VAL A 14 0.45 10.29 -10.68
N ALA A 15 -0.06 9.07 -10.87
CA ALA A 15 0.16 8.27 -12.08
C ALA A 15 -0.24 9.00 -13.38
N ALA A 16 -1.29 9.80 -13.36
CA ALA A 16 -1.75 10.59 -14.49
C ALA A 16 -0.68 11.56 -15.03
N ASN A 17 0.31 11.96 -14.19
CA ASN A 17 1.39 12.82 -14.63
C ASN A 17 2.34 12.16 -15.64
N ALA A 18 2.37 10.82 -15.68
CA ALA A 18 3.16 10.09 -16.68
C ALA A 18 2.73 10.47 -18.11
N CYS A 19 1.43 10.69 -18.35
CA CYS A 19 0.91 11.13 -19.63
C CYS A 19 1.52 12.44 -20.10
N CYS A 20 1.63 13.42 -19.19
CA CYS A 20 2.25 14.72 -19.47
C CYS A 20 3.75 14.56 -19.74
N GLY A 21 4.44 13.72 -18.94
CA GLY A 21 5.88 13.53 -19.03
C GLY A 21 6.34 12.86 -20.32
N VAL A 22 5.55 11.94 -20.87
CA VAL A 22 5.88 11.20 -22.09
C VAL A 22 5.11 11.66 -23.33
N GLY A 23 4.20 12.63 -23.18
CA GLY A 23 3.42 13.19 -24.29
C GLY A 23 2.39 12.21 -24.88
N MET A 24 1.72 11.42 -24.02
CA MET A 24 0.70 10.44 -24.44
C MET A 24 -0.68 10.77 -23.86
N GLY A 25 -1.74 10.28 -24.49
CA GLY A 25 -3.10 10.44 -23.98
C GLY A 25 -3.36 9.55 -22.76
N PRO A 26 -4.25 9.95 -21.82
CA PRO A 26 -4.49 9.17 -20.59
C PRO A 26 -5.13 7.79 -20.84
N LYS A 27 -5.75 7.57 -22.00
CA LYS A 27 -6.34 6.27 -22.38
C LYS A 27 -5.30 5.21 -22.76
N GLU A 28 -4.06 5.61 -22.97
CA GLU A 28 -2.94 4.69 -23.27
C GLU A 28 -2.44 3.98 -22.01
N ILE A 29 -2.70 4.53 -20.83
CA ILE A 29 -2.41 3.85 -19.56
C ILE A 29 -3.58 2.90 -19.27
N THR A 30 -3.32 1.61 -19.39
CA THR A 30 -4.33 0.55 -19.17
C THR A 30 -4.24 -0.04 -17.77
N ASP A 31 -3.05 -0.05 -17.20
CA ASP A 31 -2.77 -0.66 -15.90
C ASP A 31 -1.87 0.25 -15.07
N VAL A 32 -2.21 0.39 -13.79
CA VAL A 32 -1.41 1.11 -12.78
C VAL A 32 -1.18 0.18 -11.61
N VAL A 33 0.06 -0.22 -11.37
CA VAL A 33 0.43 -1.05 -10.22
C VAL A 33 0.86 -0.16 -9.07
N GLY A 34 0.11 -0.20 -7.98
CA GLY A 34 0.42 0.51 -6.74
C GLY A 34 1.40 -0.27 -5.88
N ILE A 35 2.61 0.25 -5.65
CA ILE A 35 3.57 -0.37 -4.73
C ILE A 35 3.26 0.08 -3.32
N VAL A 36 2.98 -0.88 -2.43
CA VAL A 36 2.53 -0.65 -1.05
C VAL A 36 3.39 -1.48 -0.10
N LYS A 37 3.89 -0.88 0.96
CA LYS A 37 4.48 -1.63 2.06
C LYS A 37 3.39 -2.27 2.91
N ALA A 38 3.68 -3.39 3.54
CA ALA A 38 2.77 -4.04 4.48
C ALA A 38 2.47 -3.22 5.75
N TYR A 39 3.10 -2.06 5.90
CA TYR A 39 2.92 -1.07 6.96
C TYR A 39 3.14 0.34 6.39
N THR A 40 2.76 1.38 7.12
CA THR A 40 2.90 2.76 6.63
C THR A 40 4.20 3.38 7.10
N THR A 41 4.84 4.17 6.22
CA THR A 41 6.01 4.97 6.58
C THR A 41 5.86 6.41 6.14
N ARG A 42 6.45 7.35 6.90
CA ARG A 42 6.48 8.76 6.53
C ARG A 42 7.86 9.36 6.75
N VAL A 43 8.30 10.17 5.81
CA VAL A 43 9.51 11.00 5.93
C VAL A 43 9.09 12.40 6.33
N GLY A 44 9.77 12.98 7.31
CA GLY A 44 9.58 14.37 7.70
C GLY A 44 8.34 14.62 8.57
N ARG A 45 7.94 15.90 8.61
CA ARG A 45 6.82 16.39 9.41
C ARG A 45 5.47 16.13 8.75
N GLY A 46 4.40 16.49 9.44
CA GLY A 46 3.02 16.39 9.00
C GLY A 46 2.27 15.25 9.66
N PRO A 47 0.95 15.19 9.49
CA PRO A 47 0.09 14.23 10.15
C PRO A 47 0.43 12.80 9.77
N PHE A 48 0.39 11.90 10.76
CA PHE A 48 0.61 10.48 10.57
C PHE A 48 -0.27 9.72 11.58
N ILE A 49 -1.51 9.49 11.21
CA ILE A 49 -2.57 9.02 12.11
C ILE A 49 -2.25 7.66 12.71
N THR A 50 -1.59 6.77 11.96
CA THR A 50 -1.25 5.41 12.39
C THR A 50 0.16 5.28 12.96
N GLU A 51 0.84 6.40 13.25
CA GLU A 51 2.21 6.39 13.76
C GLU A 51 2.34 5.60 15.05
N LEU A 52 3.44 4.85 15.15
CA LEU A 52 3.85 4.10 16.32
C LEU A 52 5.13 4.70 16.90
N THR A 53 5.05 5.13 18.14
CA THR A 53 6.19 5.69 18.90
C THR A 53 6.69 4.72 19.98
N ASP A 54 6.20 3.49 19.96
CA ASP A 54 6.48 2.40 20.88
C ASP A 54 7.55 1.43 20.34
N GLU A 55 7.75 0.32 21.05
CA GLU A 55 8.69 -0.74 20.66
C GLU A 55 8.36 -1.35 19.30
N ILE A 56 7.07 -1.44 18.94
CA ILE A 56 6.65 -1.97 17.63
C ILE A 56 7.10 -1.01 16.53
N GLY A 57 6.90 0.30 16.72
CA GLY A 57 7.37 1.32 15.78
C GLY A 57 8.87 1.28 15.55
N ASN A 58 9.65 1.13 16.64
CA ASN A 58 11.10 0.98 16.57
C ASN A 58 11.50 -0.30 15.82
N ARG A 59 10.85 -1.43 16.13
CA ARG A 59 11.08 -2.71 15.44
C ARG A 59 10.80 -2.62 13.94
N LEU A 60 9.69 -2.02 13.53
CA LEU A 60 9.37 -1.82 12.11
C LEU A 60 10.44 -0.97 11.41
N GLN A 61 10.93 0.06 12.09
CA GLN A 61 11.97 0.94 11.55
C GLN A 61 13.30 0.20 11.36
N GLU A 62 13.75 -0.54 12.37
CA GLU A 62 15.03 -1.24 12.35
C GLU A 62 15.00 -2.44 11.38
N LYS A 63 14.03 -3.35 11.56
CA LYS A 63 13.89 -4.54 10.70
C LYS A 63 13.57 -4.15 9.25
N GLY A 64 12.78 -3.09 9.06
CA GLY A 64 12.46 -2.55 7.75
C GLY A 64 13.57 -1.71 7.12
N ALA A 65 14.69 -1.46 7.82
CA ALA A 65 15.74 -0.54 7.39
C ALA A 65 15.16 0.82 6.94
N GLU A 66 14.23 1.37 7.72
CA GLU A 66 13.49 2.58 7.35
C GLU A 66 14.30 3.84 7.63
N PHE A 67 15.30 4.04 6.78
CA PHE A 67 16.19 5.20 6.76
C PHE A 67 16.23 5.81 5.36
N GLY A 68 16.46 7.12 5.29
CA GLY A 68 16.63 7.81 4.02
C GLY A 68 17.93 7.38 3.35
N ALA A 69 17.86 6.94 2.09
CA ALA A 69 19.03 6.43 1.37
C ALA A 69 20.18 7.44 1.29
N THR A 70 19.88 8.73 1.14
CA THR A 70 20.89 9.79 0.99
C THR A 70 21.29 10.40 2.33
N THR A 71 20.33 10.64 3.21
CA THR A 71 20.57 11.41 4.45
C THR A 71 20.68 10.56 5.70
N GLY A 72 20.41 9.25 5.62
CA GLY A 72 20.31 8.36 6.77
C GLY A 72 19.17 8.70 7.76
N ARG A 73 18.33 9.69 7.42
CA ARG A 73 17.28 10.17 8.31
C ARG A 73 16.27 9.07 8.57
N ARG A 74 15.92 8.84 9.85
CA ARG A 74 14.90 7.90 10.27
C ARG A 74 13.53 8.24 9.65
N ARG A 75 12.85 7.22 9.12
CA ARG A 75 11.45 7.32 8.71
C ARG A 75 10.56 6.95 9.90
N ARG A 76 9.48 7.69 10.06
CA ARG A 76 8.42 7.37 11.00
C ARG A 76 7.67 6.14 10.49
N CYS A 77 7.32 5.21 11.36
CA CYS A 77 6.62 3.96 11.01
C CYS A 77 5.29 3.87 11.74
N GLY A 78 4.34 3.18 11.14
CA GLY A 78 3.00 2.98 11.70
C GLY A 78 2.28 1.80 11.07
N TRP A 79 1.15 1.43 11.65
CA TRP A 79 0.29 0.38 11.08
C TRP A 79 -0.20 0.77 9.69
N LEU A 80 -0.55 -0.23 8.88
CA LEU A 80 -1.09 -0.01 7.55
C LEU A 80 -2.36 0.86 7.62
N ASP A 81 -2.34 1.96 6.87
CA ASP A 81 -3.44 2.90 6.76
C ASP A 81 -4.22 2.67 5.47
N VAL A 82 -5.35 1.96 5.57
CA VAL A 82 -6.18 1.64 4.41
C VAL A 82 -7.03 2.84 3.97
N VAL A 83 -7.35 3.78 4.86
CA VAL A 83 -8.04 5.02 4.46
C VAL A 83 -7.18 5.81 3.49
N LEU A 84 -5.89 5.98 3.83
CA LEU A 84 -4.91 6.63 2.97
C LEU A 84 -4.68 5.81 1.68
N LEU A 85 -4.60 4.48 1.79
CA LEU A 85 -4.38 3.60 0.65
C LEU A 85 -5.55 3.64 -0.34
N ARG A 86 -6.81 3.60 0.12
CA ARG A 86 -7.99 3.77 -0.74
C ARG A 86 -7.97 5.10 -1.48
N ASN A 87 -7.60 6.17 -0.78
CA ASN A 87 -7.44 7.48 -1.41
C ASN A 87 -6.36 7.44 -2.52
N ALA A 88 -5.22 6.82 -2.25
CA ALA A 88 -4.16 6.65 -3.25
C ALA A 88 -4.60 5.79 -4.44
N VAL A 89 -5.31 4.70 -4.20
CA VAL A 89 -5.89 3.84 -5.26
C VAL A 89 -6.81 4.66 -6.18
N ARG A 90 -7.73 5.42 -5.60
CA ARG A 90 -8.67 6.28 -6.34
C ARG A 90 -7.97 7.35 -7.16
N LEU A 91 -7.03 8.07 -6.55
CA LEU A 91 -6.33 9.19 -7.20
C LEU A 91 -5.44 8.74 -8.36
N ASN A 92 -4.90 7.55 -8.27
CA ASN A 92 -3.97 7.01 -9.27
C ASN A 92 -4.64 6.06 -10.26
N GLY A 93 -5.89 5.67 -10.05
CA GLY A 93 -6.55 4.65 -10.86
C GLY A 93 -5.83 3.30 -10.78
N VAL A 94 -5.39 2.90 -9.57
CA VAL A 94 -4.64 1.66 -9.37
C VAL A 94 -5.48 0.46 -9.73
N THR A 95 -4.95 -0.41 -10.59
CA THR A 95 -5.61 -1.63 -11.09
C THR A 95 -5.13 -2.90 -10.41
N GLY A 96 -4.01 -2.83 -9.68
CA GLY A 96 -3.43 -3.92 -8.92
C GLY A 96 -2.39 -3.44 -7.93
N LEU A 97 -2.20 -4.18 -6.84
CA LEU A 97 -1.27 -3.85 -5.77
C LEU A 97 -0.04 -4.76 -5.80
N ALA A 98 1.12 -4.18 -5.53
CA ALA A 98 2.35 -4.89 -5.20
C ALA A 98 2.64 -4.67 -3.71
N ILE A 99 2.37 -5.68 -2.88
CA ILE A 99 2.63 -5.60 -1.44
C ILE A 99 4.06 -6.03 -1.15
N THR A 100 4.80 -5.17 -0.46
CA THR A 100 6.22 -5.37 -0.15
C THR A 100 6.48 -5.35 1.36
N LYS A 101 7.65 -5.84 1.77
CA LYS A 101 8.12 -5.81 3.17
C LYS A 101 7.22 -6.56 4.15
N LEU A 102 6.60 -7.65 3.71
CA LEU A 102 5.83 -8.53 4.59
C LEU A 102 6.73 -9.19 5.66
N ASP A 103 7.95 -9.54 5.30
CA ASP A 103 9.00 -10.09 6.16
C ASP A 103 9.30 -9.22 7.39
N VAL A 104 9.10 -7.92 7.28
CA VAL A 104 9.29 -6.98 8.41
C VAL A 104 8.30 -7.24 9.54
N LEU A 105 7.13 -7.78 9.22
CA LEU A 105 6.08 -8.10 10.20
C LEU A 105 6.25 -9.47 10.88
N ASP A 106 7.23 -10.30 10.44
CA ASP A 106 7.51 -11.61 11.03
C ASP A 106 7.77 -11.53 12.53
N GLY A 107 7.19 -12.47 13.28
CA GLY A 107 7.32 -12.56 14.72
C GLY A 107 6.40 -11.62 15.51
N LEU A 108 5.51 -10.88 14.85
CA LEU A 108 4.42 -10.16 15.51
C LEU A 108 3.23 -11.10 15.73
N THR A 109 2.68 -11.11 16.95
CA THR A 109 1.54 -11.95 17.31
C THR A 109 0.20 -11.37 16.87
N SER A 110 0.14 -10.05 16.71
CA SER A 110 -1.04 -9.35 16.19
C SER A 110 -0.63 -8.18 15.33
N LEU A 111 -1.44 -7.89 14.34
CA LEU A 111 -1.29 -6.78 13.40
C LEU A 111 -2.54 -5.91 13.44
N LYS A 112 -2.39 -4.63 13.14
CA LYS A 112 -3.53 -3.72 13.03
C LYS A 112 -3.58 -3.09 11.64
N ILE A 113 -4.79 -2.96 11.13
CA ILE A 113 -5.09 -2.21 9.90
C ILE A 113 -6.01 -1.05 10.28
N CYS A 114 -5.64 0.17 9.92
CA CYS A 114 -6.50 1.32 10.11
C CYS A 114 -7.56 1.33 9.00
N THR A 115 -8.83 1.15 9.38
CA THR A 115 -9.97 1.03 8.46
C THR A 115 -10.81 2.31 8.40
N GLY A 116 -10.64 3.22 9.36
CA GLY A 116 -11.35 4.49 9.47
C GLY A 116 -10.62 5.45 10.38
N TYR A 117 -11.07 6.70 10.41
CA TYR A 117 -10.60 7.72 11.34
C TYR A 117 -11.74 8.19 12.23
N GLU A 118 -11.56 8.16 13.54
CA GLU A 118 -12.48 8.79 14.47
C GLU A 118 -12.17 10.30 14.54
N TYR A 119 -13.19 11.13 14.32
CA TYR A 119 -13.14 12.58 14.41
C TYR A 119 -14.39 13.08 15.12
N ARG A 120 -14.23 13.63 16.33
CA ARG A 120 -15.33 14.23 17.15
C ARG A 120 -16.55 13.32 17.28
N GLY A 121 -16.34 12.03 17.54
CA GLY A 121 -17.41 11.05 17.74
C GLY A 121 -18.00 10.50 16.42
N THR A 122 -17.46 10.84 15.27
CA THR A 122 -17.88 10.33 13.97
C THR A 122 -16.73 9.57 13.31
N THR A 123 -17.02 8.42 12.70
CA THR A 123 -16.03 7.68 11.91
C THR A 123 -16.02 8.18 10.47
N LEU A 124 -14.86 8.65 10.04
CA LEU A 124 -14.59 9.02 8.65
C LEU A 124 -13.99 7.82 7.91
N ASN A 125 -14.60 7.46 6.79
CA ASN A 125 -14.11 6.37 5.93
C ASN A 125 -13.26 6.88 4.77
N ASP A 126 -13.30 8.18 4.48
CA ASP A 126 -12.53 8.86 3.45
C ASP A 126 -11.42 9.72 4.05
N PHE A 127 -10.34 9.90 3.28
CA PHE A 127 -9.20 10.72 3.68
C PHE A 127 -9.60 12.20 3.70
N PRO A 128 -9.53 12.90 4.85
CA PRO A 128 -9.90 14.30 4.96
C PRO A 128 -8.93 15.22 4.22
N ALA A 129 -9.46 16.19 3.49
CA ALA A 129 -8.65 17.20 2.80
C ALA A 129 -8.06 18.27 3.73
N SER A 130 -8.62 18.41 4.93
CA SER A 130 -8.20 19.44 5.90
C SER A 130 -7.15 18.88 6.88
N LEU A 131 -5.99 19.54 6.96
CA LEU A 131 -4.97 19.21 7.96
C LEU A 131 -5.47 19.33 9.41
N LYS A 132 -6.31 20.35 9.69
CA LYS A 132 -6.88 20.52 11.03
C LYS A 132 -7.74 19.32 11.44
N VAL A 133 -8.47 18.74 10.50
CA VAL A 133 -9.25 17.53 10.73
C VAL A 133 -8.31 16.35 10.95
N LEU A 134 -7.30 16.20 10.09
CA LEU A 134 -6.31 15.11 10.19
C LEU A 134 -5.55 15.11 11.52
N ASP A 135 -5.19 16.29 12.04
CA ASP A 135 -4.46 16.43 13.30
C ASP A 135 -5.32 16.04 14.52
N GLU A 136 -6.66 16.15 14.42
CA GLU A 136 -7.60 15.75 15.48
C GLU A 136 -8.06 14.28 15.31
N CYS A 137 -7.79 13.64 14.17
CA CYS A 137 -8.22 12.27 13.90
C CYS A 137 -7.46 11.24 14.74
N ARG A 138 -8.18 10.19 15.12
CA ARG A 138 -7.61 8.99 15.74
C ARG A 138 -7.87 7.78 14.85
N PRO A 139 -6.92 6.82 14.77
CA PRO A 139 -7.12 5.65 13.94
C PRO A 139 -8.14 4.69 14.56
N VAL A 140 -9.05 4.20 13.72
CA VAL A 140 -9.94 3.07 14.04
C VAL A 140 -9.30 1.82 13.47
N TYR A 141 -8.95 0.88 14.35
CA TYR A 141 -8.21 -0.31 13.98
C TYR A 141 -9.08 -1.56 13.94
N GLU A 142 -8.87 -2.37 12.91
CA GLU A 142 -9.15 -3.79 12.89
C GLU A 142 -7.88 -4.55 13.30
N THR A 143 -8.02 -5.52 14.21
CA THR A 143 -6.90 -6.35 14.68
C THR A 143 -6.97 -7.72 14.01
N LEU A 144 -5.87 -8.15 13.42
CA LEU A 144 -5.69 -9.42 12.76
C LEU A 144 -4.61 -10.24 13.47
N PRO A 145 -4.69 -11.58 13.45
CA PRO A 145 -3.60 -12.41 13.95
C PRO A 145 -2.34 -12.22 13.09
N GLY A 146 -1.22 -12.05 13.76
CA GLY A 146 0.09 -12.01 13.13
C GLY A 146 0.62 -13.40 12.84
N TRP A 147 1.90 -13.49 12.49
CA TRP A 147 2.58 -14.75 12.22
C TRP A 147 3.97 -14.76 12.87
N PRO A 148 4.28 -15.83 13.65
CA PRO A 148 5.59 -15.96 14.28
C PRO A 148 6.69 -16.44 13.32
N GLU A 149 6.30 -17.06 12.20
CA GLU A 149 7.20 -17.68 11.23
C GLU A 149 7.99 -16.63 10.45
N GLU A 150 9.23 -16.95 10.11
CA GLU A 150 10.01 -16.21 9.13
C GLU A 150 9.57 -16.61 7.72
N ILE A 151 9.20 -15.62 6.90
CA ILE A 151 8.67 -15.86 5.56
C ILE A 151 9.63 -15.48 4.43
N SER A 152 10.79 -14.93 4.71
CA SER A 152 11.76 -14.44 3.72
C SER A 152 12.24 -15.53 2.73
N GLY A 153 12.21 -16.81 3.15
CA GLY A 153 12.53 -17.96 2.29
C GLY A 153 11.36 -18.52 1.48
N VAL A 154 10.16 -17.93 1.57
CA VAL A 154 8.97 -18.46 0.89
C VAL A 154 8.87 -17.90 -0.52
N THR A 155 8.96 -18.78 -1.52
CA THR A 155 8.93 -18.41 -2.96
C THR A 155 7.59 -18.67 -3.64
N SER A 156 6.58 -19.15 -2.92
CA SER A 156 5.25 -19.46 -3.47
C SER A 156 4.14 -18.98 -2.55
N TYR A 157 3.17 -18.27 -3.10
CA TYR A 157 2.01 -17.74 -2.37
C TYR A 157 1.26 -18.81 -1.55
N ARG A 158 1.10 -20.02 -2.13
CA ARG A 158 0.39 -21.11 -1.46
C ARG A 158 1.12 -21.63 -0.21
N ARG A 159 2.43 -21.41 -0.12
CA ARG A 159 3.29 -21.82 1.02
C ARG A 159 3.35 -20.75 2.11
N LEU A 160 2.86 -19.55 1.87
CA LEU A 160 2.74 -18.52 2.90
C LEU A 160 1.85 -19.01 4.05
N PRO A 161 2.17 -18.69 5.31
CA PRO A 161 1.31 -18.96 6.46
C PRO A 161 -0.11 -18.46 6.24
N LYS A 162 -1.09 -19.12 6.84
CA LYS A 162 -2.50 -18.76 6.69
C LYS A 162 -2.75 -17.30 7.06
N ASN A 163 -2.15 -16.83 8.17
CA ASN A 163 -2.35 -15.47 8.67
C ASN A 163 -1.78 -14.42 7.70
N VAL A 164 -0.65 -14.70 7.03
CA VAL A 164 -0.09 -13.82 5.98
C VAL A 164 -1.10 -13.69 4.83
N ARG A 165 -1.64 -14.81 4.35
CA ARG A 165 -2.66 -14.78 3.28
C ARG A 165 -3.91 -14.03 3.72
N SER A 166 -4.41 -14.29 4.93
CA SER A 166 -5.58 -13.58 5.47
C SER A 166 -5.34 -12.07 5.57
N TYR A 167 -4.13 -11.63 5.93
CA TYR A 167 -3.75 -10.22 5.95
C TYR A 167 -3.79 -9.61 4.54
N LEU A 168 -3.24 -10.32 3.54
CA LEU A 168 -3.25 -9.89 2.14
C LEU A 168 -4.68 -9.85 1.58
N ASP A 169 -5.49 -10.89 1.83
CA ASP A 169 -6.87 -10.96 1.39
C ASP A 169 -7.68 -9.80 1.98
N ARG A 170 -7.43 -9.46 3.26
CA ARG A 170 -8.10 -8.34 3.91
C ARG A 170 -7.71 -6.99 3.32
N ILE A 171 -6.44 -6.79 2.96
CA ILE A 171 -6.02 -5.58 2.24
C ILE A 171 -6.73 -5.46 0.89
N ALA A 172 -6.77 -6.55 0.13
CA ALA A 172 -7.45 -6.56 -1.18
C ALA A 172 -8.95 -6.25 -1.06
N GLU A 173 -9.62 -6.82 -0.06
CA GLU A 173 -11.03 -6.58 0.24
C GLU A 173 -11.28 -5.11 0.62
N LEU A 174 -10.51 -4.58 1.58
CA LEU A 174 -10.67 -3.22 2.08
C LEU A 174 -10.36 -2.14 1.03
N THR A 175 -9.48 -2.44 0.07
CA THR A 175 -9.10 -1.52 -1.01
C THR A 175 -9.88 -1.74 -2.30
N GLU A 176 -10.70 -2.80 -2.37
CA GLU A 176 -11.38 -3.25 -3.59
C GLU A 176 -10.43 -3.41 -4.78
N THR A 177 -9.14 -3.74 -4.49
CA THR A 177 -8.08 -3.80 -5.48
C THR A 177 -7.31 -5.11 -5.36
N PRO A 178 -7.16 -5.89 -6.44
CA PRO A 178 -6.47 -7.17 -6.37
C PRO A 178 -4.97 -6.99 -6.08
N ILE A 179 -4.38 -7.97 -5.41
CA ILE A 179 -2.94 -8.03 -5.22
C ILE A 179 -2.33 -8.82 -6.37
N ASP A 180 -1.44 -8.18 -7.11
CA ASP A 180 -0.77 -8.75 -8.27
C ASP A 180 0.61 -9.30 -7.95
N ILE A 181 1.29 -8.66 -6.99
CA ILE A 181 2.67 -8.98 -6.62
C ILE A 181 2.79 -8.97 -5.10
N VAL A 182 3.54 -9.94 -4.57
CA VAL A 182 3.86 -10.05 -3.15
C VAL A 182 5.36 -10.23 -3.00
N SER A 183 6.01 -9.38 -2.18
CA SER A 183 7.43 -9.51 -1.86
C SER A 183 7.61 -9.77 -0.36
N VAL A 184 8.45 -10.77 -0.05
CA VAL A 184 8.79 -11.23 1.29
C VAL A 184 10.26 -10.99 1.65
N GLY A 185 10.93 -10.16 0.88
CA GLY A 185 12.33 -9.77 1.10
C GLY A 185 12.84 -8.85 0.00
N PRO A 186 14.11 -8.39 0.09
CA PRO A 186 14.70 -7.44 -0.84
C PRO A 186 15.10 -8.06 -2.20
N ASP A 187 15.31 -9.37 -2.24
CA ASP A 187 15.84 -10.04 -3.42
C ASP A 187 14.73 -10.33 -4.45
N ARG A 188 15.14 -10.42 -5.71
CA ARG A 188 14.23 -10.70 -6.82
C ARG A 188 13.50 -12.03 -6.65
N ASP A 189 14.19 -13.04 -6.15
CA ASP A 189 13.64 -14.38 -5.96
C ASP A 189 12.63 -14.45 -4.78
N GLN A 190 12.59 -13.42 -3.95
CA GLN A 190 11.64 -13.22 -2.85
C GLN A 190 10.38 -12.48 -3.30
N THR A 191 10.20 -12.33 -4.61
CA THR A 191 9.04 -11.66 -5.21
C THR A 191 8.17 -12.66 -5.96
N MET A 192 6.91 -12.76 -5.55
CA MET A 192 5.90 -13.65 -6.15
C MET A 192 4.96 -12.84 -7.03
N VAL A 193 4.86 -13.18 -8.31
CA VAL A 193 3.91 -12.58 -9.24
C VAL A 193 2.66 -13.45 -9.29
N LEU A 194 1.54 -12.95 -8.76
CA LEU A 194 0.25 -13.65 -8.71
C LEU A 194 -0.56 -13.39 -9.98
N ARG A 195 -0.52 -12.16 -10.46
CA ARG A 195 -1.08 -11.74 -11.73
C ARG A 195 -0.05 -10.85 -12.43
N ASN A 196 0.31 -11.21 -13.66
CA ASN A 196 1.22 -10.37 -14.44
C ASN A 196 0.43 -9.30 -15.21
N PRO A 197 0.55 -8.01 -14.85
CA PRO A 197 -0.19 -6.93 -15.51
C PRO A 197 0.21 -6.73 -16.97
N TYR A 198 1.40 -7.19 -17.38
CA TYR A 198 1.89 -7.11 -18.75
C TYR A 198 1.36 -8.23 -19.66
N LEU A 199 0.85 -9.33 -19.09
CA LEU A 199 0.21 -10.38 -19.85
C LEU A 199 -1.26 -10.01 -20.08
N LYS A 200 -1.55 -9.27 -21.13
CA LYS A 200 -2.93 -9.03 -21.59
C LYS A 200 -3.65 -10.37 -21.68
N LYS A 201 -4.75 -10.56 -20.93
CA LYS A 201 -5.73 -11.57 -21.30
C LYS A 201 -6.07 -11.25 -22.77
N ARG A 202 -5.73 -12.16 -23.69
CA ARG A 202 -6.23 -12.09 -25.07
C ARG A 202 -7.76 -12.12 -24.94
N THR A 203 -8.37 -10.96 -24.85
CA THR A 203 -9.79 -10.83 -25.17
C THR A 203 -9.88 -11.31 -26.61
N THR A 204 -10.38 -12.51 -26.79
CA THR A 204 -10.90 -13.02 -28.05
C THR A 204 -12.00 -12.03 -28.46
N ARG A 205 -11.63 -10.98 -29.18
CA ARG A 205 -12.57 -10.30 -30.09
C ARG A 205 -12.89 -11.33 -31.15
N ALA A 206 -13.80 -12.24 -30.76
CA ALA A 206 -14.41 -13.14 -31.70
C ALA A 206 -15.14 -12.29 -32.74
N ALA A 207 -14.59 -12.36 -33.96
CA ALA A 207 -15.31 -12.47 -35.21
C ALA A 207 -16.79 -12.00 -35.20
N THR A 208 -17.01 -10.69 -35.31
CA THR A 208 -18.28 -10.18 -35.80
C THR A 208 -18.02 -9.12 -36.88
N ALA A 209 -17.31 -9.51 -37.90
CA ALA A 209 -17.13 -8.72 -39.13
C ALA A 209 -16.92 -9.65 -40.33
N ARG A 210 -17.93 -10.51 -40.61
CA ARG A 210 -18.15 -11.09 -41.91
C ARG A 210 -19.63 -11.44 -42.05
N ARG A 211 -20.44 -10.46 -42.34
CA ARG A 211 -21.68 -10.56 -43.14
C ARG A 211 -22.23 -9.15 -43.37
N ARG A 212 -21.72 -8.50 -44.38
CA ARG A 212 -22.50 -7.70 -45.34
C ARG A 212 -21.67 -7.55 -46.62
#